data_3c344d9c29e981f7b94fabb80bddff0f
#
_entry.id   3c344d9c29e981f7b94fabb80bddff0f
#
_cell.length_a   1.000
_cell.length_b   1.000
_cell.length_c   1.000
_cell.angle_alpha   90.00
_cell.angle_beta   90.00
_cell.angle_gamma   90.00
#
_symmetry.space_group_name_H-M   'P 1'
#
loop_
_entity.id
_entity.type
_entity.pdbx_description
1 polymer ?
#
loop_
_entity_poly.entity_id
_entity_poly.type
_entity_poly.pdbx_seq_one_letter_code
_entity_poly.pdbx_strand_id
1 'polypeptide(L)'
;RLASEHAVLSSFSPALRAKLPFHMPTVVGSVEDRGRRLFVYSHLPGGPVPIDDLMDLADAPPARPQPPSAEPVPQAAAQLGQLIAAIHSLPRAMVMDADLPAYSSEQCRRRRLSELDQAATTGRIPAALLRRWEDALEDRTLWRFSTHVIHGDLHEDNLTVEGNRITAVTGWSDVHVGDPADDFAWLIGASDPSFAAAVVAEYSRHTPAEPDPHLLRRAHLEAEFALARWLVRGVSRDLPE
;
A
#
# COMPACT_ATOMS: atom_id res chain seq x y z
N ARG A 1 -13.83 3.19 10.57
CA ARG A 1 -12.39 2.78 10.52
C ARG A 1 -12.04 1.77 11.60
N LEU A 2 -12.13 2.05 12.90
CA LEU A 2 -11.73 1.11 13.98
C LEU A 2 -12.48 -0.23 13.96
N ALA A 3 -13.77 -0.25 13.63
CA ALA A 3 -14.55 -1.49 13.51
C ALA A 3 -14.12 -2.31 12.28
N SER A 4 -13.77 -1.64 11.19
CA SER A 4 -13.24 -2.29 9.98
C SER A 4 -11.87 -2.91 10.24
N GLU A 5 -10.96 -2.20 10.90
CA GLU A 5 -9.64 -2.72 11.26
C GLU A 5 -9.75 -3.95 12.17
N HIS A 6 -10.64 -3.92 13.17
CA HIS A 6 -10.87 -5.08 14.03
C HIS A 6 -11.37 -6.30 13.25
N ALA A 7 -12.30 -6.11 12.30
CA ALA A 7 -12.79 -7.19 11.45
C ALA A 7 -11.66 -7.77 10.58
N VAL A 8 -10.85 -6.90 9.96
CA VAL A 8 -9.67 -7.30 9.19
C VAL A 8 -8.69 -8.10 10.04
N LEU A 9 -8.26 -7.55 11.18
CA LEU A 9 -7.28 -8.22 12.05
C LEU A 9 -7.78 -9.56 12.59
N SER A 10 -9.10 -9.69 12.77
CA SER A 10 -9.73 -10.93 13.22
C SER A 10 -9.81 -12.00 12.12
N SER A 11 -9.79 -11.61 10.84
CA SER A 11 -9.79 -12.56 9.71
C SER A 11 -8.44 -13.25 9.50
N PHE A 12 -7.36 -12.70 10.07
CA PHE A 12 -6.04 -13.31 10.02
C PHE A 12 -5.89 -14.46 11.04
N SER A 13 -5.98 -15.69 10.56
CA SER A 13 -5.70 -16.85 11.40
C SER A 13 -4.25 -16.86 11.91
N PRO A 14 -3.94 -17.52 13.05
CA PRO A 14 -2.57 -17.66 13.51
C PRO A 14 -1.63 -18.29 12.47
N ALA A 15 -2.12 -19.26 11.69
CA ALA A 15 -1.37 -19.92 10.64
C ALA A 15 -1.03 -18.97 9.48
N LEU A 16 -1.92 -18.02 9.17
CA LEU A 16 -1.70 -17.01 8.16
C LEU A 16 -0.68 -15.97 8.63
N ARG A 17 -0.83 -15.49 9.88
CA ARG A 17 0.11 -14.55 10.51
C ARG A 17 1.55 -15.11 10.57
N ALA A 18 1.68 -16.40 10.86
CA ALA A 18 3.00 -17.07 10.94
C ALA A 18 3.75 -17.14 9.59
N LYS A 19 3.06 -16.93 8.47
CA LYS A 19 3.67 -16.91 7.12
C LYS A 19 4.15 -15.53 6.70
N LEU A 20 3.75 -14.47 7.41
CA LEU A 20 4.15 -13.11 7.07
C LEU A 20 5.56 -12.84 7.56
N PRO A 21 6.38 -12.09 6.80
CA PRO A 21 7.73 -11.71 7.19
C PRO A 21 7.76 -10.57 8.24
N PHE A 22 6.60 -10.14 8.71
CA PHE A 22 6.41 -9.04 9.66
C PHE A 22 5.30 -9.37 10.67
N HIS A 23 5.28 -8.64 11.78
CA HIS A 23 4.22 -8.73 12.77
C HIS A 23 3.02 -7.85 12.41
N MET A 24 1.86 -8.24 12.88
CA MET A 24 0.61 -7.46 12.79
C MET A 24 0.06 -7.20 14.19
N PRO A 25 -0.65 -6.08 14.41
CA PRO A 25 -1.35 -5.85 15.65
C PRO A 25 -2.32 -6.99 15.95
N THR A 26 -2.41 -7.37 17.22
CA THR A 26 -3.43 -8.31 17.69
C THR A 26 -4.30 -7.58 18.71
N VAL A 27 -5.61 -7.65 18.53
CA VAL A 27 -6.55 -7.10 19.52
C VAL A 27 -6.53 -7.99 20.75
N VAL A 28 -6.05 -7.45 21.87
CA VAL A 28 -5.96 -8.15 23.17
C VAL A 28 -7.18 -7.88 24.05
N GLY A 29 -7.95 -6.82 23.74
CA GLY A 29 -9.16 -6.49 24.46
C GLY A 29 -9.81 -5.21 23.93
N SER A 30 -10.98 -4.91 24.47
CA SER A 30 -11.66 -3.63 24.24
C SER A 30 -12.31 -3.12 25.52
N VAL A 31 -12.35 -1.80 25.68
CA VAL A 31 -12.99 -1.10 26.79
C VAL A 31 -13.98 -0.11 26.21
N GLU A 32 -15.14 0.03 26.87
CA GLU A 32 -16.12 1.06 26.55
C GLU A 32 -15.95 2.24 27.51
N ASP A 33 -15.64 3.43 26.98
CA ASP A 33 -15.52 4.67 27.75
C ASP A 33 -16.38 5.76 27.10
N ARG A 34 -17.32 6.32 27.86
CA ARG A 34 -18.21 7.42 27.45
C ARG A 34 -18.91 7.18 26.11
N GLY A 35 -19.37 5.96 25.85
CA GLY A 35 -20.03 5.57 24.61
C GLY A 35 -19.08 5.38 23.42
N ARG A 36 -17.77 5.35 23.65
CA ARG A 36 -16.74 5.03 22.65
C ARG A 36 -16.09 3.70 23.00
N ARG A 37 -15.95 2.84 21.98
CA ARG A 37 -15.20 1.59 22.14
C ARG A 37 -13.73 1.85 21.83
N LEU A 38 -12.88 1.56 22.79
CA LEU A 38 -11.42 1.61 22.69
C LEU A 38 -10.91 0.18 22.52
N PHE A 39 -10.07 -0.06 21.51
CA PHE A 39 -9.40 -1.34 21.33
C PHE A 39 -7.99 -1.27 21.89
N VAL A 40 -7.58 -2.34 22.57
CA VAL A 40 -6.23 -2.51 23.10
C VAL A 40 -5.52 -3.51 22.19
N TYR A 41 -4.39 -3.07 21.65
CA TYR A 41 -3.57 -3.91 20.74
C TYR A 41 -2.32 -4.41 21.45
N SER A 42 -1.78 -5.53 20.96
CA SER A 42 -0.47 -5.99 21.37
C SER A 42 0.59 -4.95 21.04
N HIS A 43 1.58 -4.82 21.92
CA HIS A 43 2.77 -4.02 21.62
C HIS A 43 3.53 -4.62 20.43
N LEU A 44 3.97 -3.77 19.52
CA LEU A 44 4.84 -4.12 18.40
C LEU A 44 6.23 -3.53 18.66
N PRO A 45 7.31 -4.32 18.48
CA PRO A 45 8.67 -3.83 18.68
C PRO A 45 9.04 -2.80 17.60
N GLY A 46 9.83 -1.79 18.01
CA GLY A 46 10.26 -0.71 17.13
C GLY A 46 9.30 0.47 17.07
N GLY A 47 9.46 1.31 16.06
CA GLY A 47 8.64 2.50 15.82
C GLY A 47 8.67 2.92 14.37
N PRO A 48 7.80 3.87 13.97
CA PRO A 48 7.84 4.46 12.64
C PRO A 48 9.14 5.25 12.46
N VAL A 49 9.65 5.24 11.24
CA VAL A 49 10.83 6.03 10.83
C VAL A 49 10.50 6.78 9.55
N PRO A 50 11.06 7.99 9.35
CA PRO A 50 10.95 8.70 8.07
C PRO A 50 11.48 7.84 6.91
N ILE A 51 10.96 8.08 5.71
CA ILE A 51 11.38 7.33 4.52
C ILE A 51 12.88 7.43 4.26
N ASP A 52 13.49 8.58 4.50
CA ASP A 52 14.92 8.78 4.32
C ASP A 52 15.73 7.85 5.25
N ASP A 53 15.34 7.77 6.53
CA ASP A 53 15.96 6.85 7.49
C ASP A 53 15.69 5.38 7.13
N LEU A 54 14.53 5.10 6.54
CA LEU A 54 14.19 3.77 6.06
C LEU A 54 15.07 3.36 4.86
N MET A 55 15.34 4.29 3.92
CA MET A 55 16.23 4.03 2.78
C MET A 55 17.68 3.81 3.21
N ASP A 56 18.11 4.47 4.29
CA ASP A 56 19.45 4.40 4.85
C ASP A 56 19.67 3.20 5.80
N LEU A 57 18.69 2.28 5.92
CA LEU A 57 18.90 1.07 6.73
C LEU A 57 20.14 0.33 6.28
N ALA A 58 21.08 0.19 7.21
CA ALA A 58 22.37 -0.42 6.95
C ALA A 58 22.24 -1.84 6.37
N ASP A 59 23.03 -2.13 5.36
CA ASP A 59 23.07 -3.46 4.74
C ASP A 59 23.56 -4.50 5.77
N ALA A 60 22.63 -5.35 6.21
CA ALA A 60 23.04 -6.60 6.84
C ALA A 60 23.61 -7.53 5.75
N PRO A 61 24.56 -8.42 6.10
CA PRO A 61 25.03 -9.39 5.13
C PRO A 61 23.84 -10.16 4.55
N PRO A 62 23.76 -10.32 3.22
CA PRO A 62 22.63 -10.96 2.56
C PRO A 62 22.41 -12.35 3.13
N ALA A 63 21.15 -12.69 3.43
CA ALA A 63 20.77 -13.99 3.98
C ALA A 63 21.08 -15.16 3.02
N ARG A 64 21.39 -14.87 1.76
CA ARG A 64 21.88 -15.81 0.73
C ARG A 64 23.02 -15.17 -0.06
N PRO A 65 24.08 -15.94 -0.45
CA PRO A 65 25.12 -15.45 -1.33
C PRO A 65 24.53 -14.93 -2.64
N GLN A 66 24.80 -13.67 -2.96
CA GLN A 66 24.44 -13.11 -4.26
C GLN A 66 25.54 -13.46 -5.29
N PRO A 67 25.19 -13.68 -6.56
CA PRO A 67 26.18 -13.85 -7.60
C PRO A 67 27.04 -12.59 -7.72
N PRO A 68 28.35 -12.70 -7.99
CA PRO A 68 29.29 -11.57 -7.99
C PRO A 68 29.01 -10.50 -9.08
N SER A 69 28.05 -10.74 -9.95
CA SER A 69 27.59 -9.81 -11.01
C SER A 69 26.29 -9.08 -10.66
N ALA A 70 25.68 -9.32 -9.49
CA ALA A 70 24.47 -8.63 -9.10
C ALA A 70 24.83 -7.31 -8.42
N GLU A 71 24.20 -6.21 -8.85
CA GLU A 71 24.25 -4.96 -8.10
C GLU A 71 23.65 -5.17 -6.71
N PRO A 72 24.28 -4.63 -5.64
CA PRO A 72 23.73 -4.76 -4.31
C PRO A 72 22.37 -4.09 -4.23
N VAL A 73 21.36 -4.85 -3.82
CA VAL A 73 20.02 -4.31 -3.57
C VAL A 73 20.00 -3.71 -2.17
N PRO A 74 19.57 -2.44 -2.00
CA PRO A 74 19.43 -1.86 -0.67
C PRO A 74 18.57 -2.74 0.22
N GLN A 75 19.01 -2.97 1.45
CA GLN A 75 18.31 -3.89 2.37
C GLN A 75 16.86 -3.49 2.62
N ALA A 76 16.58 -2.19 2.75
CA ALA A 76 15.24 -1.68 2.90
C ALA A 76 14.36 -2.03 1.69
N ALA A 77 14.88 -1.88 0.46
CA ALA A 77 14.16 -2.24 -0.74
C ALA A 77 13.84 -3.73 -0.81
N ALA A 78 14.78 -4.59 -0.40
CA ALA A 78 14.56 -6.03 -0.32
C ALA A 78 13.45 -6.38 0.69
N GLN A 79 13.49 -5.77 1.88
CA GLN A 79 12.48 -6.00 2.92
C GLN A 79 11.09 -5.48 2.49
N LEU A 80 11.01 -4.29 1.89
CA LEU A 80 9.76 -3.72 1.39
C LEU A 80 9.16 -4.56 0.26
N GLY A 81 9.96 -4.95 -0.73
CA GLY A 81 9.52 -5.80 -1.82
C GLY A 81 8.95 -7.13 -1.33
N GLN A 82 9.66 -7.79 -0.40
CA GLN A 82 9.20 -9.03 0.23
C GLN A 82 7.91 -8.83 1.05
N LEU A 83 7.82 -7.74 1.81
CA LEU A 83 6.66 -7.38 2.63
C LEU A 83 5.43 -7.18 1.76
N ILE A 84 5.52 -6.35 0.72
CA ILE A 84 4.41 -6.07 -0.19
C ILE A 84 3.99 -7.36 -0.93
N ALA A 85 4.94 -8.17 -1.39
CA ALA A 85 4.63 -9.46 -2.01
C ALA A 85 3.89 -10.41 -1.05
N ALA A 86 4.25 -10.42 0.23
CA ALA A 86 3.55 -11.22 1.23
C ALA A 86 2.12 -10.75 1.45
N ILE A 87 1.86 -9.43 1.49
CA ILE A 87 0.51 -8.86 1.55
C ILE A 87 -0.30 -9.26 0.32
N HIS A 88 0.23 -9.05 -0.88
CA HIS A 88 -0.46 -9.34 -2.14
C HIS A 88 -0.66 -10.85 -2.40
N SER A 89 0.06 -11.70 -1.67
CA SER A 89 -0.12 -13.17 -1.71
C SER A 89 -1.18 -13.68 -0.72
N LEU A 90 -1.79 -12.80 0.07
CA LEU A 90 -2.87 -13.18 0.99
C LEU A 90 -4.08 -13.74 0.22
N PRO A 91 -4.76 -14.75 0.77
CA PRO A 91 -5.92 -15.35 0.11
C PRO A 91 -7.07 -14.34 -0.04
N ARG A 92 -7.60 -14.19 -1.24
CA ARG A 92 -8.78 -13.33 -1.50
C ARG A 92 -10.00 -13.74 -0.66
N ALA A 93 -10.14 -15.04 -0.35
CA ALA A 93 -11.20 -15.54 0.50
C ALA A 93 -11.27 -14.83 1.86
N MET A 94 -10.11 -14.47 2.43
CA MET A 94 -10.03 -13.72 3.68
C MET A 94 -10.75 -12.37 3.63
N VAL A 95 -10.63 -11.66 2.50
CA VAL A 95 -11.30 -10.37 2.27
C VAL A 95 -12.80 -10.59 2.05
N MET A 96 -13.17 -11.62 1.27
CA MET A 96 -14.57 -11.95 1.00
C MET A 96 -15.30 -12.42 2.25
N ASP A 97 -14.68 -13.28 3.06
CA ASP A 97 -15.26 -13.81 4.30
C ASP A 97 -15.44 -12.71 5.38
N ALA A 98 -14.64 -11.66 5.31
CA ALA A 98 -14.74 -10.48 6.18
C ALA A 98 -15.69 -9.39 5.65
N ASP A 99 -16.40 -9.64 4.54
CA ASP A 99 -17.31 -8.70 3.87
C ASP A 99 -16.61 -7.37 3.52
N LEU A 100 -15.34 -7.46 3.14
CA LEU A 100 -14.53 -6.30 2.73
C LEU A 100 -14.63 -6.08 1.22
N PRO A 101 -14.36 -4.85 0.74
CA PRO A 101 -14.46 -4.54 -0.67
C PRO A 101 -13.54 -5.40 -1.55
N ALA A 102 -14.06 -5.80 -2.71
CA ALA A 102 -13.29 -6.52 -3.71
C ALA A 102 -13.60 -5.95 -5.10
N TYR A 103 -12.58 -5.43 -5.75
CA TYR A 103 -12.70 -4.75 -7.04
C TYR A 103 -11.99 -5.56 -8.13
N SER A 104 -12.60 -5.61 -9.32
CA SER A 104 -11.90 -6.00 -10.55
C SER A 104 -11.05 -4.84 -11.07
N SER A 105 -10.12 -5.11 -11.98
CA SER A 105 -9.31 -4.07 -12.63
C SER A 105 -10.16 -2.99 -13.31
N GLU A 106 -11.26 -3.39 -13.95
CA GLU A 106 -12.20 -2.44 -14.56
C GLU A 106 -12.93 -1.60 -13.50
N GLN A 107 -13.27 -2.16 -12.34
CA GLN A 107 -13.86 -1.39 -11.24
C GLN A 107 -12.84 -0.43 -10.62
N CYS A 108 -11.57 -0.83 -10.51
CA CYS A 108 -10.50 0.08 -10.10
C CYS A 108 -10.41 1.27 -11.06
N ARG A 109 -10.35 1.01 -12.37
CA ARG A 109 -10.33 2.07 -13.40
C ARG A 109 -11.52 3.02 -13.30
N ARG A 110 -12.74 2.50 -13.18
CA ARG A 110 -13.97 3.32 -13.05
C ARG A 110 -13.96 4.19 -11.80
N ARG A 111 -13.43 3.69 -10.70
CA ARG A 111 -13.27 4.49 -9.48
C ARG A 111 -12.33 5.67 -9.72
N ARG A 112 -11.20 5.46 -10.42
CA ARG A 112 -10.28 6.55 -10.77
C ARG A 112 -10.91 7.56 -11.74
N LEU A 113 -11.72 7.12 -12.70
CA LEU A 113 -12.50 8.04 -13.55
C LEU A 113 -13.43 8.91 -12.71
N SER A 114 -14.17 8.35 -11.76
CA SER A 114 -15.05 9.12 -10.88
C SER A 114 -14.27 10.11 -9.99
N GLU A 115 -13.09 9.74 -9.51
CA GLU A 115 -12.21 10.64 -8.76
C GLU A 115 -11.68 11.78 -9.64
N LEU A 116 -11.33 11.48 -10.89
CA LEU A 116 -10.92 12.47 -11.88
C LEU A 116 -12.04 13.48 -12.16
N ASP A 117 -13.26 13.00 -12.40
CA ASP A 117 -14.42 13.87 -12.62
C ASP A 117 -14.64 14.81 -11.43
N GLN A 118 -14.58 14.29 -10.21
CA GLN A 118 -14.69 15.12 -8.99
C GLN A 118 -13.58 16.17 -8.90
N ALA A 119 -12.34 15.76 -9.19
CA ALA A 119 -11.19 16.66 -9.15
C ALA A 119 -11.31 17.76 -10.23
N ALA A 120 -11.80 17.44 -11.42
CA ALA A 120 -12.02 18.38 -12.51
C ALA A 120 -13.06 19.45 -12.13
N THR A 121 -14.10 19.10 -11.37
CA THR A 121 -15.13 20.07 -10.93
C THR A 121 -14.57 21.17 -10.03
N THR A 122 -13.41 20.96 -9.38
CA THR A 122 -12.78 22.00 -8.56
C THR A 122 -12.25 23.18 -9.37
N GLY A 123 -12.02 23.01 -10.68
CA GLY A 123 -11.43 24.00 -11.56
C GLY A 123 -9.98 24.38 -11.20
N ARG A 124 -9.33 23.65 -10.29
CA ARG A 124 -7.99 23.96 -9.75
C ARG A 124 -6.88 23.11 -10.36
N ILE A 125 -7.23 22.10 -11.15
CA ILE A 125 -6.25 21.21 -11.78
C ILE A 125 -5.94 21.71 -13.20
N PRO A 126 -4.67 21.85 -13.57
CA PRO A 126 -4.27 22.26 -14.91
C PRO A 126 -4.86 21.33 -15.99
N ALA A 127 -5.41 21.91 -17.07
CA ALA A 127 -6.04 21.14 -18.14
C ALA A 127 -5.08 20.13 -18.82
N ALA A 128 -3.78 20.42 -18.86
CA ALA A 128 -2.78 19.48 -19.38
C ALA A 128 -2.64 18.23 -18.51
N LEU A 129 -2.75 18.39 -17.19
CA LEU A 129 -2.70 17.28 -16.24
C LEU A 129 -3.97 16.43 -16.31
N LEU A 130 -5.14 17.06 -16.39
CA LEU A 130 -6.41 16.36 -16.58
C LEU A 130 -6.38 15.49 -17.83
N ARG A 131 -5.99 16.05 -18.99
CA ARG A 131 -5.87 15.29 -20.25
C ARG A 131 -4.92 14.10 -20.11
N ARG A 132 -3.77 14.28 -19.47
CA ARG A 132 -2.81 13.19 -19.25
C ARG A 132 -3.40 12.05 -18.41
N TRP A 133 -4.21 12.39 -17.42
CA TRP A 133 -4.91 11.40 -16.61
C TRP A 133 -6.03 10.72 -17.37
N GLU A 134 -6.80 11.46 -18.15
CA GLU A 134 -7.82 10.93 -19.06
C GLU A 134 -7.21 9.91 -20.03
N ASP A 135 -6.13 10.30 -20.74
CA ASP A 135 -5.41 9.43 -21.66
C ASP A 135 -4.92 8.13 -20.97
N ALA A 136 -4.40 8.24 -19.74
CA ALA A 136 -3.95 7.08 -18.97
C ALA A 136 -5.13 6.18 -18.53
N LEU A 137 -6.29 6.76 -18.22
CA LEU A 137 -7.50 6.00 -17.85
C LEU A 137 -8.19 5.36 -19.07
N GLU A 138 -7.99 5.91 -20.28
CA GLU A 138 -8.47 5.34 -21.54
C GLU A 138 -7.55 4.23 -22.08
N ASP A 139 -6.28 4.21 -21.70
CA ASP A 139 -5.32 3.17 -22.10
C ASP A 139 -5.69 1.82 -21.50
N ARG A 140 -6.46 1.03 -22.22
CA ARG A 140 -6.95 -0.27 -21.75
C ARG A 140 -5.84 -1.28 -21.45
N THR A 141 -4.64 -1.10 -21.98
CA THR A 141 -3.51 -1.99 -21.68
C THR A 141 -2.99 -1.77 -20.28
N LEU A 142 -3.01 -0.51 -19.82
CA LEU A 142 -2.63 -0.13 -18.47
C LEU A 142 -3.53 -0.77 -17.39
N TRP A 143 -4.81 -1.02 -17.73
CA TRP A 143 -5.82 -1.54 -16.81
C TRP A 143 -6.09 -3.05 -16.97
N ARG A 144 -5.18 -3.78 -17.63
CA ARG A 144 -5.19 -5.24 -17.71
C ARG A 144 -4.21 -5.84 -16.72
N PHE A 145 -4.61 -5.97 -15.48
CA PHE A 145 -3.80 -6.53 -14.39
C PHE A 145 -4.62 -7.48 -13.53
N SER A 146 -3.92 -8.33 -12.79
CA SER A 146 -4.54 -9.16 -11.76
C SER A 146 -4.71 -8.36 -10.48
N THR A 147 -5.91 -8.38 -9.90
CA THR A 147 -6.17 -7.74 -8.61
C THR A 147 -5.73 -8.65 -7.47
N HIS A 148 -5.17 -8.07 -6.43
CA HIS A 148 -4.66 -8.77 -5.25
C HIS A 148 -5.30 -8.21 -3.98
N VAL A 149 -5.12 -8.91 -2.86
CA VAL A 149 -5.33 -8.30 -1.55
C VAL A 149 -4.26 -7.24 -1.40
N ILE A 150 -4.66 -6.03 -1.07
CA ILE A 150 -3.75 -4.90 -0.83
C ILE A 150 -3.99 -4.32 0.56
N HIS A 151 -2.98 -3.66 1.09
CA HIS A 151 -3.09 -2.92 2.35
C HIS A 151 -4.02 -1.71 2.18
N GLY A 152 -3.89 -1.00 1.06
CA GLY A 152 -4.74 0.11 0.65
C GLY A 152 -4.45 1.45 1.30
N ASP A 153 -3.56 1.49 2.31
CA ASP A 153 -3.08 2.70 2.98
C ASP A 153 -1.63 2.50 3.46
N LEU A 154 -0.81 1.84 2.65
CA LEU A 154 0.59 1.56 3.00
C LEU A 154 1.42 2.83 2.86
N HIS A 155 2.13 3.20 3.92
CA HIS A 155 3.09 4.31 3.97
C HIS A 155 4.01 4.15 5.19
N GLU A 156 5.04 5.00 5.30
CA GLU A 156 6.08 4.90 6.33
C GLU A 156 5.54 4.86 7.76
N ASP A 157 4.49 5.63 8.09
CA ASP A 157 3.91 5.65 9.43
C ASP A 157 3.21 4.32 9.81
N ASN A 158 2.90 3.48 8.83
CA ASN A 158 2.32 2.16 9.02
C ASN A 158 3.37 1.04 9.09
N LEU A 159 4.66 1.39 9.03
CA LEU A 159 5.78 0.48 9.18
C LEU A 159 6.46 0.70 10.53
N THR A 160 6.81 -0.36 11.24
CA THR A 160 7.66 -0.26 12.42
C THR A 160 9.02 -0.84 12.12
N VAL A 161 10.06 -0.16 12.56
CA VAL A 161 11.45 -0.54 12.36
C VAL A 161 12.13 -0.70 13.71
N GLU A 162 12.90 -1.77 13.87
CA GLU A 162 13.78 -2.01 15.01
C GLU A 162 15.16 -2.38 14.49
N GLY A 163 16.14 -1.56 14.84
CA GLY A 163 17.49 -1.67 14.26
C GLY A 163 17.45 -1.42 12.76
N ASN A 164 17.84 -2.41 11.96
CA ASN A 164 17.84 -2.36 10.49
C ASN A 164 16.76 -3.25 9.86
N ARG A 165 15.70 -3.57 10.58
CA ARG A 165 14.63 -4.45 10.12
C ARG A 165 13.25 -3.79 10.23
N ILE A 166 12.46 -3.97 9.18
CA ILE A 166 11.02 -3.71 9.24
C ILE A 166 10.39 -4.87 10.00
N THR A 167 9.83 -4.57 11.18
CA THR A 167 9.34 -5.58 12.13
C THR A 167 7.84 -5.78 12.08
N ALA A 168 7.08 -4.73 11.77
CA ALA A 168 5.63 -4.86 11.72
C ALA A 168 4.96 -3.89 10.73
N VAL A 169 3.72 -4.22 10.38
CA VAL A 169 2.81 -3.40 9.58
C VAL A 169 1.54 -3.15 10.37
N THR A 170 1.10 -1.90 10.40
CA THR A 170 -0.09 -1.40 11.10
C THR A 170 -1.06 -0.74 10.12
N GLY A 171 -2.20 -0.21 10.58
CA GLY A 171 -3.11 0.57 9.73
C GLY A 171 -3.98 -0.25 8.77
N TRP A 172 -4.40 -1.43 9.16
CA TRP A 172 -5.13 -2.40 8.33
C TRP A 172 -6.61 -2.06 8.07
N SER A 173 -7.02 -0.81 8.18
CA SER A 173 -8.43 -0.40 8.04
C SER A 173 -8.94 -0.39 6.59
N ASP A 174 -8.05 -0.25 5.63
CA ASP A 174 -8.37 -0.04 4.21
C ASP A 174 -8.06 -1.26 3.32
N VAL A 175 -7.86 -2.43 3.96
CA VAL A 175 -7.62 -3.70 3.25
C VAL A 175 -8.78 -4.05 2.33
N HIS A 176 -8.46 -4.37 1.10
CA HIS A 176 -9.43 -4.80 0.10
C HIS A 176 -8.75 -5.58 -1.04
N VAL A 177 -9.55 -6.13 -1.94
CA VAL A 177 -9.00 -6.63 -3.21
C VAL A 177 -9.00 -5.48 -4.22
N GLY A 178 -7.82 -5.12 -4.72
CA GLY A 178 -7.65 -3.96 -5.58
C GLY A 178 -6.44 -4.03 -6.50
N ASP A 179 -5.99 -2.85 -6.94
CA ASP A 179 -4.79 -2.69 -7.76
C ASP A 179 -3.54 -2.75 -6.89
N PRO A 180 -2.60 -3.69 -7.14
CA PRO A 180 -1.33 -3.73 -6.43
C PRO A 180 -0.54 -2.41 -6.45
N ALA A 181 -0.73 -1.59 -7.48
CA ALA A 181 -0.06 -0.31 -7.63
C ALA A 181 -0.36 0.69 -6.50
N ASP A 182 -1.52 0.55 -5.83
CA ASP A 182 -1.92 1.43 -4.74
C ASP A 182 -0.91 1.39 -3.58
N ASP A 183 -0.39 0.20 -3.25
CA ASP A 183 0.57 0.01 -2.15
C ASP A 183 2.01 0.48 -2.49
N PHE A 184 2.28 0.85 -3.75
CA PHE A 184 3.55 1.45 -4.18
C PHE A 184 3.48 2.97 -4.34
N ALA A 185 2.29 3.57 -4.38
CA ALA A 185 2.11 4.98 -4.71
C ALA A 185 2.85 5.92 -3.76
N TRP A 186 2.91 5.61 -2.48
CA TRP A 186 3.63 6.40 -1.48
C TRP A 186 5.14 6.43 -1.73
N LEU A 187 5.74 5.32 -2.16
CA LEU A 187 7.16 5.25 -2.51
C LEU A 187 7.51 6.19 -3.67
N ILE A 188 6.62 6.28 -4.67
CA ILE A 188 6.81 7.16 -5.82
C ILE A 188 6.89 8.64 -5.40
N GLY A 189 6.08 9.02 -4.42
CA GLY A 189 6.02 10.41 -3.94
C GLY A 189 7.10 10.77 -2.92
N ALA A 190 7.66 9.78 -2.22
CA ALA A 190 8.48 9.98 -1.04
C ALA A 190 9.94 9.49 -1.19
N SER A 191 10.26 8.71 -2.22
CA SER A 191 11.60 8.13 -2.38
C SER A 191 12.27 8.47 -3.71
N ASP A 192 13.56 8.16 -3.80
CA ASP A 192 14.29 8.21 -5.06
C ASP A 192 13.75 7.18 -6.07
N PRO A 193 13.64 7.51 -7.37
CA PRO A 193 13.15 6.58 -8.39
C PRO A 193 13.91 5.26 -8.47
N SER A 194 15.20 5.24 -8.17
CA SER A 194 16.01 4.03 -8.17
C SER A 194 15.63 3.10 -7.01
N PHE A 195 15.31 3.66 -5.84
CA PHE A 195 14.84 2.91 -4.69
C PHE A 195 13.47 2.27 -4.96
N ALA A 196 12.52 3.04 -5.48
CA ALA A 196 11.20 2.51 -5.85
C ALA A 196 11.32 1.38 -6.89
N ALA A 197 12.20 1.54 -7.89
CA ALA A 197 12.47 0.50 -8.88
C ALA A 197 13.08 -0.77 -8.24
N ALA A 198 13.99 -0.63 -7.28
CA ALA A 198 14.57 -1.74 -6.53
C ALA A 198 13.51 -2.49 -5.71
N VAL A 199 12.59 -1.77 -5.04
CA VAL A 199 11.46 -2.38 -4.32
C VAL A 199 10.57 -3.20 -5.25
N VAL A 200 10.22 -2.65 -6.43
CA VAL A 200 9.40 -3.37 -7.43
C VAL A 200 10.12 -4.59 -7.99
N ALA A 201 11.44 -4.50 -8.21
CA ALA A 201 12.23 -5.64 -8.66
C ALA A 201 12.23 -6.78 -7.62
N GLU A 202 12.38 -6.44 -6.34
CA GLU A 202 12.31 -7.42 -5.25
C GLU A 202 10.90 -7.99 -5.08
N TYR A 203 9.87 -7.16 -5.14
CA TYR A 203 8.48 -7.59 -5.16
C TYR A 203 8.23 -8.65 -6.24
N SER A 204 8.69 -8.38 -7.47
CA SER A 204 8.53 -9.30 -8.60
C SER A 204 9.23 -10.64 -8.39
N ARG A 205 10.35 -10.67 -7.67
CA ARG A 205 11.06 -11.92 -7.33
C ARG A 205 10.31 -12.79 -6.32
N HIS A 206 9.48 -12.17 -5.47
CA HIS A 206 8.73 -12.86 -4.43
C HIS A 206 7.27 -13.13 -4.81
N THR A 207 6.81 -12.60 -5.94
CA THR A 207 5.46 -12.81 -6.44
C THR A 207 5.45 -13.98 -7.42
N PRO A 208 4.58 -14.98 -7.25
CA PRO A 208 4.54 -16.15 -8.14
C PRO A 208 3.93 -15.85 -9.52
N ALA A 209 3.29 -14.70 -9.67
CA ALA A 209 2.67 -14.27 -10.93
C ALA A 209 3.70 -13.67 -11.91
N GLU A 210 3.36 -13.65 -13.20
CA GLU A 210 4.12 -12.90 -14.20
C GLU A 210 4.20 -11.42 -13.79
N PRO A 211 5.39 -10.79 -13.94
CA PRO A 211 5.57 -9.37 -13.62
C PRO A 211 4.61 -8.49 -14.42
N ASP A 212 3.92 -7.61 -13.74
CA ASP A 212 3.05 -6.62 -14.39
C ASP A 212 3.90 -5.47 -14.97
N PRO A 213 4.01 -5.33 -16.30
CA PRO A 213 4.88 -4.32 -16.92
C PRO A 213 4.39 -2.89 -16.68
N HIS A 214 3.17 -2.72 -16.23
CA HIS A 214 2.54 -1.43 -16.03
C HIS A 214 2.38 -1.04 -14.56
N LEU A 215 2.87 -1.85 -13.62
CA LEU A 215 2.73 -1.63 -12.18
C LEU A 215 3.27 -0.25 -11.76
N LEU A 216 4.51 0.06 -12.12
CA LEU A 216 5.12 1.37 -11.79
C LEU A 216 4.37 2.54 -12.44
N ARG A 217 3.93 2.39 -13.69
CA ARG A 217 3.18 3.46 -14.37
C ARG A 217 1.86 3.76 -13.64
N ARG A 218 1.16 2.72 -13.16
CA ARG A 218 -0.05 2.92 -12.34
C ARG A 218 0.28 3.48 -10.96
N ALA A 219 1.37 3.04 -10.33
CA ALA A 219 1.79 3.60 -9.05
C ALA A 219 2.09 5.11 -9.13
N HIS A 220 2.75 5.57 -10.20
CA HIS A 220 2.91 7.01 -10.48
C HIS A 220 1.57 7.73 -10.61
N LEU A 221 0.63 7.14 -11.36
CA LEU A 221 -0.71 7.69 -11.53
C LEU A 221 -1.45 7.79 -10.18
N GLU A 222 -1.36 6.75 -9.34
CA GLU A 222 -1.96 6.73 -8.01
C GLU A 222 -1.36 7.79 -7.06
N ALA A 223 -0.06 8.00 -7.11
CA ALA A 223 0.59 9.06 -6.34
C ALA A 223 0.05 10.45 -6.72
N GLU A 224 -0.14 10.71 -8.02
CA GLU A 224 -0.74 11.95 -8.51
C GLU A 224 -2.22 12.07 -8.10
N PHE A 225 -2.99 11.00 -8.19
CA PHE A 225 -4.39 10.98 -7.74
C PHE A 225 -4.52 11.19 -6.23
N ALA A 226 -3.55 10.77 -5.43
CA ALA A 226 -3.53 11.07 -4.01
C ALA A 226 -3.52 12.58 -3.74
N LEU A 227 -2.73 13.34 -4.51
CA LEU A 227 -2.72 14.81 -4.45
C LEU A 227 -4.07 15.41 -4.89
N ALA A 228 -4.67 14.89 -5.95
CA ALA A 228 -5.99 15.33 -6.41
C ALA A 228 -7.08 15.09 -5.35
N ARG A 229 -7.08 13.90 -4.71
CA ARG A 229 -7.99 13.59 -3.60
C ARG A 229 -7.80 14.52 -2.41
N TRP A 230 -6.55 14.87 -2.10
CA TRP A 230 -6.25 15.83 -1.05
C TRP A 230 -6.79 17.23 -1.37
N LEU A 231 -6.61 17.69 -2.61
CA LEU A 231 -7.15 18.96 -3.09
C LEU A 231 -8.69 19.00 -2.99
N VAL A 232 -9.38 17.98 -3.48
CA VAL A 232 -10.86 17.87 -3.41
C VAL A 232 -11.33 17.97 -1.96
N ARG A 233 -10.66 17.25 -1.04
CA ARG A 233 -11.00 17.30 0.39
C ARG A 233 -10.78 18.68 1.00
N GLY A 234 -9.70 19.38 0.60
CA GLY A 234 -9.41 20.74 1.03
C GLY A 234 -10.50 21.71 0.59
N VAL A 235 -10.83 21.69 -0.70
CA VAL A 235 -11.86 22.55 -1.28
C VAL A 235 -13.24 22.29 -0.64
N SER A 236 -13.59 21.03 -0.40
CA SER A 236 -14.88 20.68 0.24
C SER A 236 -15.02 21.16 1.69
N ARG A 237 -13.91 21.40 2.39
CA ARG A 237 -13.92 21.93 3.76
C ARG A 237 -13.98 23.45 3.82
N ASP A 238 -13.53 24.13 2.77
CA ASP A 238 -13.51 25.59 2.67
C ASP A 238 -14.81 26.16 2.05
N LEU A 239 -15.73 25.31 1.58
CA LEU A 239 -17.05 25.76 1.14
C LEU A 239 -17.93 26.01 2.37
N PRO A 240 -18.36 27.27 2.64
CA PRO A 240 -19.36 27.55 3.68
C PRO A 240 -20.66 26.83 3.32
N GLU A 241 -21.29 26.23 4.32
CA GLU A 241 -22.64 25.67 4.21
C GLU A 241 -23.67 26.72 3.77
#